data_92ba15ff57637cf43cc397f944131784
#
_entry.id   92ba15ff57637cf43cc397f944131784
#
_cell.length_a   1.000
_cell.length_b   1.000
_cell.length_c   1.000
_cell.angle_alpha   90.00
_cell.angle_beta   90.00
_cell.angle_gamma   90.00
#
_symmetry.space_group_name_H-M   'P 1'
#
loop_
_entity.id
_entity.type
_entity.pdbx_description
1 polymer ?
#
loop_
_entity_poly.entity_id
_entity_poly.type
_entity_poly.pdbx_seq_one_letter_code
_entity_poly.pdbx_strand_id
1 'polypeptide(L)'
;MNDKPTLGQRVMQYFARARFLSDARRLEIYPPFFLMRIRVLEVGGDWRRIRIRLPLNTFSRNPGGVMFGGYQAALADPIAAMSCARVFPGYSVWTRALSIDFQRGGSSDLELRFEFPAEQEAAIRRELEAHGRATPTFEYGYYLQDGSRCTVVRNTVAIRPKGYRKATTPPAPTRGL
;
A
#
# COMPACT_ATOMS: atom_id res chain seq x y z
N MET A 1 -7.96 14.05 27.13
CA MET A 1 -7.15 12.86 27.41
C MET A 1 -5.93 12.95 26.49
N ASN A 2 -4.77 13.27 27.07
CA ASN A 2 -3.50 13.40 26.31
C ASN A 2 -2.93 11.99 26.16
N ASP A 3 -3.27 11.34 25.05
CA ASP A 3 -2.76 9.99 24.75
C ASP A 3 -1.29 10.11 24.33
N LYS A 4 -0.37 9.82 25.25
CA LYS A 4 1.07 9.79 24.94
C LYS A 4 1.30 8.71 23.89
N PRO A 5 2.04 9.01 22.80
CA PRO A 5 2.28 8.03 21.76
C PRO A 5 2.93 6.77 22.33
N THR A 6 2.41 5.61 21.96
CA THR A 6 2.97 4.30 22.34
C THR A 6 4.39 4.16 21.82
N LEU A 7 5.19 3.23 22.40
CA LEU A 7 6.55 2.96 21.94
C LEU A 7 6.58 2.68 20.42
N GLY A 8 5.62 1.91 19.90
CA GLY A 8 5.51 1.65 18.46
C GLY A 8 5.25 2.91 17.64
N GLN A 9 4.39 3.80 18.11
CA GLN A 9 4.13 5.10 17.46
C GLN A 9 5.37 6.00 17.47
N ARG A 10 6.16 6.00 18.57
CA ARG A 10 7.42 6.74 18.64
C ARG A 10 8.46 6.21 17.66
N VAL A 11 8.62 4.89 17.59
CA VAL A 11 9.50 4.23 16.62
C VAL A 11 9.11 4.59 15.20
N MET A 12 7.82 4.49 14.86
CA MET A 12 7.30 4.87 13.54
C MET A 12 7.53 6.34 13.20
N GLN A 13 7.32 7.25 14.17
CA GLN A 13 7.60 8.69 14.00
C GLN A 13 9.10 8.95 13.80
N TYR A 14 9.98 8.22 14.48
CA TYR A 14 11.41 8.33 14.30
C TYR A 14 11.84 7.95 12.88
N PHE A 15 11.35 6.82 12.35
CA PHE A 15 11.61 6.40 10.97
C PHE A 15 11.04 7.39 9.93
N ALA A 16 9.85 7.93 10.19
CA ALA A 16 9.26 8.95 9.32
C ALA A 16 10.06 10.27 9.31
N ARG A 17 10.75 10.61 10.40
CA ARG A 17 11.55 11.83 10.56
C ARG A 17 13.00 11.69 10.09
N ALA A 18 13.48 10.51 9.80
CA ALA A 18 14.86 10.28 9.34
C ALA A 18 15.09 10.85 7.92
N ARG A 19 15.14 12.18 7.82
CA ARG A 19 15.24 12.94 6.54
C ARG A 19 16.53 12.64 5.75
N PHE A 20 17.53 12.02 6.38
CA PHE A 20 18.79 11.63 5.74
C PHE A 20 18.69 10.29 4.97
N LEU A 21 17.60 9.53 5.14
CA LEU A 21 17.38 8.28 4.41
C LEU A 21 16.56 8.53 3.16
N SER A 22 16.94 7.89 2.05
CA SER A 22 16.12 7.85 0.85
C SER A 22 14.76 7.16 1.13
N ASP A 23 13.75 7.47 0.35
CA ASP A 23 12.43 6.84 0.48
C ASP A 23 12.51 5.31 0.29
N ALA A 24 13.36 4.84 -0.61
CA ALA A 24 13.65 3.42 -0.78
C ALA A 24 14.16 2.78 0.52
N ARG A 25 15.14 3.41 1.17
CA ARG A 25 15.72 2.88 2.39
C ARG A 25 14.72 2.90 3.54
N ARG A 26 13.86 3.91 3.63
CA ARG A 26 12.79 3.97 4.64
C ARG A 26 11.81 2.82 4.49
N LEU A 27 11.44 2.46 3.25
CA LEU A 27 10.58 1.30 2.99
C LEU A 27 11.26 0.00 3.42
N GLU A 28 12.53 -0.21 3.06
CA GLU A 28 13.27 -1.43 3.39
C GLU A 28 13.44 -1.65 4.90
N ILE A 29 13.61 -0.59 5.69
CA ILE A 29 13.78 -0.67 7.14
C ILE A 29 12.48 -0.55 7.93
N TYR A 30 11.35 -0.27 7.26
CA TYR A 30 10.04 -0.32 7.91
C TYR A 30 9.80 -1.72 8.48
N PRO A 31 9.52 -1.90 9.79
CA PRO A 31 9.59 -3.20 10.45
C PRO A 31 8.86 -4.35 9.72
N PRO A 32 7.61 -4.20 9.26
CA PRO A 32 6.94 -5.25 8.47
C PRO A 32 7.71 -5.62 7.20
N PHE A 33 8.23 -4.64 6.47
CA PHE A 33 8.94 -4.85 5.21
C PHE A 33 10.37 -5.35 5.43
N PHE A 34 11.01 -4.91 6.51
CA PHE A 34 12.32 -5.43 6.91
C PHE A 34 12.28 -6.94 7.18
N LEU A 35 11.24 -7.42 7.89
CA LEU A 35 11.04 -8.85 8.13
C LEU A 35 10.79 -9.64 6.83
N MET A 36 10.12 -9.03 5.85
CA MET A 36 9.92 -9.60 4.52
C MET A 36 11.18 -9.55 3.65
N ARG A 37 12.22 -8.81 4.08
CA ARG A 37 13.50 -8.62 3.36
C ARG A 37 13.30 -8.04 1.96
N ILE A 38 12.32 -7.16 1.79
CA ILE A 38 12.10 -6.52 0.50
C ILE A 38 13.33 -5.75 0.02
N ARG A 39 13.42 -5.56 -1.30
CA ARG A 39 14.40 -4.66 -1.93
C ARG A 39 13.68 -3.71 -2.86
N VAL A 40 13.82 -2.43 -2.58
CA VAL A 40 13.27 -1.39 -3.44
C VAL A 40 14.16 -1.25 -4.66
N LEU A 41 13.62 -1.57 -5.83
CA LEU A 41 14.31 -1.48 -7.11
C LEU A 41 14.17 -0.08 -7.70
N GLU A 42 12.98 0.52 -7.53
CA GLU A 42 12.67 1.84 -8.02
C GLU A 42 11.60 2.48 -7.14
N VAL A 43 11.82 3.71 -6.72
CA VAL A 43 10.80 4.65 -6.25
C VAL A 43 11.12 5.96 -6.95
N GLY A 44 10.30 6.34 -7.94
CA GLY A 44 10.40 7.64 -8.58
C GLY A 44 10.27 8.76 -7.54
N GLY A 45 10.97 9.87 -7.71
CA GLY A 45 10.93 11.00 -6.76
C GLY A 45 9.52 11.55 -6.50
N ASP A 46 8.61 11.30 -7.42
CA ASP A 46 7.20 11.66 -7.37
C ASP A 46 6.27 10.52 -6.93
N TRP A 47 6.81 9.33 -6.63
CA TRP A 47 6.09 8.12 -6.22
C TRP A 47 5.07 7.59 -7.23
N ARG A 48 5.14 8.01 -8.48
CA ARG A 48 4.24 7.51 -9.55
C ARG A 48 4.67 6.18 -10.13
N ARG A 49 5.93 5.82 -9.97
CA ARG A 49 6.45 4.50 -10.35
C ARG A 49 7.16 3.87 -9.16
N ILE A 50 6.73 2.65 -8.81
CA ILE A 50 7.27 1.89 -7.68
C ILE A 50 7.52 0.45 -8.14
N ARG A 51 8.77 -0.02 -7.93
CA ARG A 51 9.16 -1.41 -8.18
C ARG A 51 9.85 -1.96 -6.95
N ILE A 52 9.35 -3.07 -6.44
CA ILE A 52 9.87 -3.68 -5.20
C ILE A 52 10.02 -5.18 -5.41
N ARG A 53 11.22 -5.70 -5.12
CA ARG A 53 11.47 -7.14 -5.08
C ARG A 53 11.04 -7.70 -3.74
N LEU A 54 10.24 -8.76 -3.76
CA LEU A 54 9.87 -9.60 -2.64
C LEU A 54 10.59 -10.95 -2.81
N PRO A 55 11.66 -11.23 -2.02
CA PRO A 55 12.48 -12.42 -2.24
C PRO A 55 11.79 -13.70 -1.79
N LEU A 56 11.91 -14.75 -2.60
CA LEU A 56 11.46 -16.10 -2.24
C LEU A 56 12.54 -16.82 -1.42
N ASN A 57 12.33 -16.95 -0.14
CA ASN A 57 13.26 -17.59 0.80
C ASN A 57 12.50 -18.48 1.81
N THR A 58 13.20 -19.07 2.75
CA THR A 58 12.62 -19.98 3.75
C THR A 58 11.48 -19.33 4.55
N PHE A 59 11.53 -18.00 4.81
CA PHE A 59 10.50 -17.31 5.59
C PHE A 59 9.29 -16.88 4.76
N SER A 60 9.49 -16.67 3.45
CA SER A 60 8.43 -16.20 2.55
C SER A 60 7.78 -17.33 1.77
N ARG A 61 8.31 -18.56 1.88
CA ARG A 61 7.81 -19.75 1.18
C ARG A 61 6.69 -20.40 1.97
N ASN A 62 5.60 -20.75 1.31
CA ASN A 62 4.54 -21.55 1.88
C ASN A 62 4.85 -23.08 1.77
N PRO A 63 4.06 -23.98 2.38
CA PRO A 63 4.26 -25.44 2.27
C PRO A 63 4.24 -25.96 0.82
N GLY A 64 3.55 -25.28 -0.10
CA GLY A 64 3.54 -25.61 -1.52
C GLY A 64 4.79 -25.18 -2.30
N GLY A 65 5.80 -24.62 -1.61
CA GLY A 65 7.07 -24.23 -2.22
C GLY A 65 7.09 -22.89 -2.94
N VAL A 66 5.97 -22.15 -2.93
CA VAL A 66 5.83 -20.84 -3.60
C VAL A 66 5.67 -19.71 -2.59
N MET A 67 5.72 -18.47 -3.07
CA MET A 67 5.55 -17.26 -2.23
C MET A 67 4.25 -17.31 -1.44
N PHE A 68 4.35 -17.06 -0.12
CA PHE A 68 3.18 -16.96 0.75
C PHE A 68 2.32 -15.76 0.37
N GLY A 69 1.03 -16.01 0.10
CA GLY A 69 0.10 -14.96 -0.34
C GLY A 69 -0.06 -13.82 0.67
N GLY A 70 0.06 -14.11 1.97
CA GLY A 70 0.03 -13.09 3.02
C GLY A 70 1.15 -12.06 2.89
N TYR A 71 2.35 -12.44 2.43
CA TYR A 71 3.45 -11.50 2.17
C TYR A 71 3.13 -10.61 0.97
N GLN A 72 2.54 -11.17 -0.08
CA GLN A 72 2.08 -10.39 -1.23
C GLN A 72 1.01 -9.38 -0.80
N ALA A 73 0.03 -9.81 0.02
CA ALA A 73 -1.01 -8.93 0.53
C ALA A 73 -0.44 -7.80 1.39
N ALA A 74 0.42 -8.13 2.35
CA ALA A 74 1.02 -7.16 3.27
C ALA A 74 1.88 -6.11 2.57
N LEU A 75 2.62 -6.50 1.50
CA LEU A 75 3.40 -5.55 0.71
C LEU A 75 2.51 -4.73 -0.22
N ALA A 76 1.49 -5.33 -0.82
CA ALA A 76 0.59 -4.62 -1.74
C ALA A 76 -0.25 -3.55 -1.05
N ASP A 77 -0.77 -3.83 0.16
CA ASP A 77 -1.72 -2.98 0.86
C ASP A 77 -1.36 -1.48 0.87
N PRO A 78 -0.17 -1.04 1.30
CA PRO A 78 0.10 0.38 1.45
C PRO A 78 0.55 1.09 0.16
N ILE A 79 0.90 0.37 -0.91
CA ILE A 79 1.62 0.96 -2.06
C ILE A 79 0.82 2.07 -2.74
N ALA A 80 -0.42 1.81 -3.14
CA ALA A 80 -1.25 2.81 -3.80
C ALA A 80 -1.60 3.97 -2.86
N ALA A 81 -1.84 3.69 -1.57
CA ALA A 81 -2.14 4.71 -0.57
C ALA A 81 -0.91 5.63 -0.33
N MET A 82 0.30 5.07 -0.25
CA MET A 82 1.54 5.84 -0.09
C MET A 82 1.82 6.72 -1.31
N SER A 83 1.62 6.20 -2.51
CA SER A 83 1.72 7.00 -3.75
C SER A 83 0.71 8.15 -3.74
N CYS A 84 -0.58 7.88 -3.46
CA CYS A 84 -1.60 8.93 -3.34
C CYS A 84 -1.26 9.97 -2.28
N ALA A 85 -0.72 9.58 -1.12
CA ALA A 85 -0.32 10.52 -0.07
C ALA A 85 0.81 11.47 -0.52
N ARG A 86 1.67 11.04 -1.43
CA ARG A 86 2.73 11.89 -2.03
C ARG A 86 2.19 12.80 -3.13
N VAL A 87 1.29 12.28 -3.97
CA VAL A 87 0.68 13.04 -5.07
C VAL A 87 -0.33 14.07 -4.56
N PHE A 88 -1.01 13.79 -3.43
CA PHE A 88 -2.03 14.65 -2.83
C PHE A 88 -1.71 15.01 -1.36
N PRO A 89 -0.65 15.78 -1.08
CA PRO A 89 -0.14 16.01 0.28
C PRO A 89 -1.11 16.76 1.21
N GLY A 90 -2.16 17.39 0.65
CA GLY A 90 -3.20 18.11 1.42
C GLY A 90 -4.24 17.17 2.05
N TYR A 91 -4.23 15.90 1.74
CA TYR A 91 -5.28 14.94 2.13
C TYR A 91 -4.76 13.88 3.09
N SER A 92 -5.69 13.25 3.80
CA SER A 92 -5.48 12.01 4.53
C SER A 92 -5.80 10.84 3.60
N VAL A 93 -4.90 9.87 3.52
CA VAL A 93 -5.00 8.77 2.56
C VAL A 93 -4.79 7.43 3.28
N TRP A 94 -5.62 6.44 2.97
CA TRP A 94 -5.48 5.08 3.48
C TRP A 94 -6.13 4.07 2.52
N THR A 95 -5.68 2.82 2.58
CA THR A 95 -6.33 1.71 1.89
C THR A 95 -7.72 1.47 2.48
N ARG A 96 -8.73 1.41 1.61
CA ARG A 96 -10.11 1.10 1.98
C ARG A 96 -10.47 -0.35 1.74
N ALA A 97 -10.00 -0.90 0.64
CA ALA A 97 -10.25 -2.29 0.26
C ALA A 97 -9.09 -2.81 -0.57
N LEU A 98 -8.78 -4.10 -0.40
CA LEU A 98 -7.77 -4.80 -1.16
C LEU A 98 -8.36 -6.13 -1.65
N SER A 99 -8.23 -6.39 -2.94
CA SER A 99 -8.54 -7.68 -3.56
C SER A 99 -7.30 -8.20 -4.28
N ILE A 100 -7.00 -9.47 -4.09
CA ILE A 100 -5.83 -10.12 -4.68
C ILE A 100 -6.28 -11.38 -5.39
N ASP A 101 -5.91 -11.50 -6.66
CA ASP A 101 -6.12 -12.66 -7.50
C ASP A 101 -4.78 -13.35 -7.78
N PHE A 102 -4.58 -14.52 -7.18
CA PHE A 102 -3.37 -15.34 -7.35
C PHE A 102 -3.53 -16.24 -8.58
N GLN A 103 -3.13 -15.75 -9.74
CA GLN A 103 -3.29 -16.45 -11.02
C GLN A 103 -2.28 -17.58 -11.23
N ARG A 104 -1.09 -17.44 -10.63
CA ARG A 104 -0.01 -18.45 -10.68
C ARG A 104 0.75 -18.45 -9.36
N GLY A 105 1.39 -19.58 -9.03
CA GLY A 105 2.29 -19.68 -7.91
C GLY A 105 3.52 -18.78 -8.08
N GLY A 106 3.87 -18.04 -7.05
CA GLY A 106 5.09 -17.24 -7.02
C GLY A 106 6.32 -18.12 -6.82
N SER A 107 6.79 -18.77 -7.86
CA SER A 107 7.86 -19.79 -7.82
C SER A 107 9.28 -19.22 -7.84
N SER A 108 9.42 -17.90 -7.91
CA SER A 108 10.69 -17.16 -7.87
C SER A 108 10.57 -15.95 -6.93
N ASP A 109 11.63 -15.16 -6.81
CA ASP A 109 11.48 -13.78 -6.33
C ASP A 109 10.39 -13.11 -7.13
N LEU A 110 9.54 -12.34 -6.46
CA LEU A 110 8.49 -11.57 -7.11
C LEU A 110 8.86 -10.10 -7.19
N GLU A 111 8.46 -9.45 -8.27
CA GLU A 111 8.56 -8.01 -8.41
C GLU A 111 7.17 -7.40 -8.38
N LEU A 112 6.86 -6.62 -7.33
CA LEU A 112 5.71 -5.73 -7.35
C LEU A 112 6.00 -4.57 -8.29
N ARG A 113 5.08 -4.30 -9.23
CA ARG A 113 5.12 -3.15 -10.14
C ARG A 113 3.84 -2.36 -9.98
N PHE A 114 4.00 -1.09 -9.62
CA PHE A 114 2.93 -0.11 -9.52
C PHE A 114 3.26 1.09 -10.39
N GLU A 115 2.28 1.51 -11.17
CA GLU A 115 2.31 2.78 -11.91
C GLU A 115 1.05 3.58 -11.57
N PHE A 116 1.23 4.89 -11.44
CA PHE A 116 0.13 5.82 -11.26
C PHE A 116 -0.18 6.44 -12.63
N PRO A 117 -1.27 6.03 -13.31
CA PRO A 117 -1.59 6.56 -14.63
C PRO A 117 -1.94 8.06 -14.56
N ALA A 118 -1.39 8.86 -15.47
CA ALA A 118 -1.64 10.30 -15.52
C ALA A 118 -3.14 10.65 -15.68
N GLU A 119 -3.85 9.85 -16.45
CA GLU A 119 -5.30 9.99 -16.66
C GLU A 119 -6.07 9.76 -15.36
N GLN A 120 -5.67 8.75 -14.57
CA GLN A 120 -6.28 8.46 -13.28
C GLN A 120 -5.98 9.57 -12.27
N GLU A 121 -4.76 10.13 -12.27
CA GLU A 121 -4.42 11.29 -11.45
C GLU A 121 -5.31 12.49 -11.80
N ALA A 122 -5.47 12.80 -13.09
CA ALA A 122 -6.32 13.89 -13.54
C ALA A 122 -7.79 13.67 -13.13
N ALA A 123 -8.29 12.44 -13.20
CA ALA A 123 -9.64 12.11 -12.76
C ALA A 123 -9.82 12.31 -11.25
N ILE A 124 -8.83 11.86 -10.46
CA ILE A 124 -8.84 12.06 -9.00
C ILE A 124 -8.80 13.54 -8.65
N ARG A 125 -7.98 14.36 -9.32
CA ARG A 125 -7.92 15.81 -9.09
C ARG A 125 -9.29 16.47 -9.32
N ARG A 126 -9.96 16.16 -10.42
CA ARG A 126 -11.32 16.64 -10.70
C ARG A 126 -12.31 16.23 -9.61
N GLU A 127 -12.25 14.97 -9.14
CA GLU A 127 -13.13 14.49 -8.08
C GLU A 127 -12.85 15.20 -6.74
N LEU A 128 -11.58 15.45 -6.42
CA LEU A 128 -11.18 16.18 -5.23
C LEU A 128 -11.63 17.66 -5.28
N GLU A 129 -11.52 18.32 -6.43
CA GLU A 129 -11.99 19.69 -6.65
C GLU A 129 -13.51 19.78 -6.52
N ALA A 130 -14.24 18.84 -7.12
CA ALA A 130 -15.71 18.84 -7.11
C ALA A 130 -16.32 18.45 -5.75
N HIS A 131 -15.71 17.51 -5.04
CA HIS A 131 -16.32 16.86 -3.88
C HIS A 131 -15.46 16.88 -2.61
N GLY A 132 -14.24 17.40 -2.67
CA GLY A 132 -13.28 17.41 -1.56
C GLY A 132 -12.79 16.01 -1.14
N ARG A 133 -13.19 14.95 -1.83
CA ARG A 133 -12.86 13.55 -1.52
C ARG A 133 -12.86 12.71 -2.78
N ALA A 134 -12.06 11.63 -2.79
CA ALA A 134 -12.03 10.65 -3.88
C ALA A 134 -11.87 9.23 -3.35
N THR A 135 -12.27 8.24 -4.18
CA THR A 135 -12.13 6.82 -3.80
C THR A 135 -11.71 5.99 -5.02
N PRO A 136 -10.51 6.24 -5.57
CA PRO A 136 -10.01 5.52 -6.73
C PRO A 136 -9.65 4.07 -6.41
N THR A 137 -9.71 3.21 -7.44
CA THR A 137 -9.17 1.85 -7.41
C THR A 137 -8.02 1.75 -8.39
N PHE A 138 -6.89 1.25 -7.92
CA PHE A 138 -5.68 0.99 -8.70
C PHE A 138 -5.56 -0.50 -8.97
N GLU A 139 -5.16 -0.86 -10.20
CA GLU A 139 -4.76 -2.22 -10.54
C GLU A 139 -3.25 -2.25 -10.78
N TYR A 140 -2.58 -3.19 -10.14
CA TYR A 140 -1.15 -3.47 -10.29
C TYR A 140 -0.90 -4.94 -9.97
N GLY A 141 0.36 -5.38 -9.88
CA GLY A 141 0.56 -6.80 -9.65
C GLY A 141 1.97 -7.22 -9.35
N TYR A 142 2.11 -8.53 -9.21
CA TYR A 142 3.40 -9.20 -9.04
C TYR A 142 3.79 -9.96 -10.29
N TYR A 143 5.08 -9.92 -10.56
CA TYR A 143 5.70 -10.53 -11.73
C TYR A 143 6.81 -11.48 -11.31
N LEU A 144 6.89 -12.60 -11.99
CA LEU A 144 7.98 -13.57 -11.88
C LEU A 144 9.25 -13.03 -12.54
N GLN A 145 10.39 -13.72 -12.35
CA GLN A 145 11.67 -13.34 -12.98
C GLN A 145 11.64 -13.40 -14.51
N ASP A 146 10.79 -14.23 -15.08
CA ASP A 146 10.59 -14.31 -16.54
C ASP A 146 9.73 -13.15 -17.09
N GLY A 147 9.26 -12.25 -16.22
CA GLY A 147 8.43 -11.11 -16.57
C GLY A 147 6.93 -11.43 -16.67
N SER A 148 6.52 -12.68 -16.49
CA SER A 148 5.09 -13.04 -16.49
C SER A 148 4.40 -12.59 -15.21
N ARG A 149 3.17 -12.05 -15.33
CA ARG A 149 2.36 -11.65 -14.18
C ARG A 149 1.79 -12.90 -13.51
N CYS A 150 2.01 -13.01 -12.21
CA CYS A 150 1.49 -14.12 -11.40
C CYS A 150 0.35 -13.71 -10.46
N THR A 151 0.23 -12.44 -10.13
CA THR A 151 -0.79 -11.94 -9.20
C THR A 151 -1.31 -10.58 -9.66
N VAL A 152 -2.62 -10.41 -9.62
CA VAL A 152 -3.31 -9.15 -9.83
C VAL A 152 -3.78 -8.59 -8.51
N VAL A 153 -3.53 -7.32 -8.28
CA VAL A 153 -3.95 -6.57 -7.08
C VAL A 153 -4.90 -5.46 -7.51
N ARG A 154 -6.06 -5.38 -6.86
CA ARG A 154 -6.96 -4.23 -6.93
C ARG A 154 -7.03 -3.57 -5.56
N ASN A 155 -6.56 -2.34 -5.46
CA ASN A 155 -6.46 -1.59 -4.23
C ASN A 155 -7.31 -0.33 -4.32
N THR A 156 -8.36 -0.26 -3.52
CA THR A 156 -9.22 0.93 -3.41
C THR A 156 -8.71 1.82 -2.29
N VAL A 157 -8.38 3.05 -2.64
CA VAL A 157 -7.79 4.05 -1.74
C VAL A 157 -8.84 5.10 -1.37
N ALA A 158 -8.95 5.44 -0.10
CA ALA A 158 -9.78 6.55 0.36
C ALA A 158 -8.90 7.81 0.52
N ILE A 159 -9.20 8.86 -0.23
CA ILE A 159 -8.57 10.17 -0.15
C ILE A 159 -9.59 11.14 0.46
N ARG A 160 -9.30 11.71 1.63
CA ARG A 160 -10.23 12.53 2.42
C ARG A 160 -9.55 13.79 2.91
N PRO A 161 -10.29 14.88 3.17
CA PRO A 161 -9.75 16.08 3.83
C PRO A 161 -9.08 15.70 5.17
N LYS A 162 -8.03 16.43 5.55
CA LYS A 162 -7.44 16.27 6.89
C LYS A 162 -8.50 16.53 7.96
N GLY A 163 -8.58 15.66 8.96
CA GLY A 163 -9.59 15.76 10.03
C GLY A 163 -10.96 15.16 9.68
N TYR A 164 -11.12 14.56 8.50
CA TYR A 164 -12.35 13.87 8.13
C TYR A 164 -12.70 12.78 9.16
N ARG A 165 -13.92 12.87 9.73
CA ARG A 165 -14.52 11.81 10.54
C ARG A 165 -15.72 11.26 9.78
N LYS A 166 -15.76 9.94 9.62
CA LYS A 166 -16.95 9.29 9.07
C LYS A 166 -18.09 9.49 10.05
N ALA A 167 -19.25 10.00 9.59
CA ALA A 167 -20.45 10.01 10.42
C ALA A 167 -20.73 8.58 10.88
N THR A 168 -20.84 8.38 12.19
CA THR A 168 -21.22 7.09 12.77
C THR A 168 -22.66 6.85 12.40
N THR A 169 -22.93 5.91 11.52
CA THR A 169 -24.31 5.42 11.31
C THR A 169 -24.74 4.75 12.63
N PRO A 170 -25.86 5.19 13.25
CA PRO A 170 -26.36 4.50 14.44
C PRO A 170 -26.58 3.02 14.11
N PRO A 171 -26.35 2.10 15.08
CA PRO A 171 -26.63 0.69 14.86
C PRO A 171 -28.11 0.54 14.46
N ALA A 172 -28.35 -0.31 13.47
CA ALA A 172 -29.71 -0.64 13.06
C ALA A 172 -30.49 -1.13 14.30
N PRO A 173 -31.76 -0.72 14.46
CA PRO A 173 -32.57 -1.19 15.58
C PRO A 173 -32.59 -2.72 15.57
N THR A 174 -32.17 -3.33 16.66
CA THR A 174 -32.31 -4.78 16.91
C THR A 174 -33.80 -5.11 16.79
N ARG A 175 -34.20 -5.82 15.74
CA ARG A 175 -35.51 -6.45 15.69
C ARG A 175 -35.51 -7.46 16.82
N GLY A 176 -36.28 -7.14 17.90
CA GLY A 176 -36.56 -8.10 18.94
C GLY A 176 -37.26 -9.33 18.34
N LEU A 177 -36.79 -10.49 18.73
CA LEU A 177 -37.45 -11.79 18.52
C LEU A 177 -38.68 -11.86 19.38
#